data_c950cbbc33fbbc77287a53c00240c0f4
#
_entry.id   c950cbbc33fbbc77287a53c00240c0f4
#
_cell.length_a   1.000
_cell.length_b   1.000
_cell.length_c   1.000
_cell.angle_alpha   90.00
_cell.angle_beta   90.00
_cell.angle_gamma   90.00
#
_symmetry.space_group_name_H-M   'P 1'
#
loop_
_entity.id
_entity.type
_entity.pdbx_description
1 polymer ?
#
loop_
_entity_poly.entity_id
_entity_poly.type
_entity_poly.pdbx_seq_one_letter_code
_entity_poly.pdbx_strand_id
1 'polypeptide(L)'
;QKTYPQNLLNQKFNPDKPNQVWSTDFTYISIGYKKYVYLCAILDLYSRKCIAWKLSHRMDAKLACDTLELALNKRKVEGTLLFHSDQGAQFKAREFRKIIDDNNIMHSFSKPGYPYDNAVTEAFFKYLKHRQINRKKYQNIKLVQLDCFEYIENFYNNYNPHTANLGLTPNQKEENYFNAIK
;
A
#
# COMPACT_ATOMS: atom_id res chain seq x y z
N GLN A 1 -8.23 -29.51 -10.38
CA GLN A 1 -6.98 -28.75 -10.40
C GLN A 1 -7.17 -27.53 -9.51
N LYS A 2 -6.31 -27.36 -8.49
CA LYS A 2 -6.26 -26.12 -7.71
C LYS A 2 -5.68 -25.03 -8.62
N THR A 3 -6.55 -24.15 -9.12
CA THR A 3 -6.10 -22.92 -9.79
C THR A 3 -5.49 -22.00 -8.73
N TYR A 4 -4.18 -21.84 -8.75
CA TYR A 4 -3.51 -20.87 -7.91
C TYR A 4 -3.76 -19.44 -8.44
N PRO A 5 -3.98 -18.44 -7.56
CA PRO A 5 -4.06 -17.05 -7.97
C PRO A 5 -2.83 -16.65 -8.79
N GLN A 6 -3.04 -15.94 -9.90
CA GLN A 6 -1.96 -15.60 -10.82
C GLN A 6 -1.18 -14.37 -10.36
N ASN A 7 0.14 -14.38 -10.58
CA ASN A 7 0.97 -13.19 -10.48
C ASN A 7 0.94 -12.44 -11.83
N LEU A 8 0.02 -11.47 -11.92
CA LEU A 8 -0.13 -10.67 -13.14
C LEU A 8 0.87 -9.51 -13.19
N LEU A 9 1.33 -9.02 -12.01
CA LEU A 9 2.33 -7.95 -11.92
C LEU A 9 3.68 -8.39 -12.49
N ASN A 10 4.08 -9.65 -12.21
CA ASN A 10 5.32 -10.26 -12.69
C ASN A 10 6.54 -9.35 -12.56
N GLN A 11 6.70 -8.72 -11.39
CA GLN A 11 7.80 -7.78 -11.03
C GLN A 11 7.90 -6.53 -11.93
N LYS A 12 6.86 -6.16 -12.64
CA LYS A 12 6.80 -4.91 -13.42
C LYS A 12 6.36 -3.75 -12.52
N PHE A 13 7.31 -3.18 -11.77
CA PHE A 13 7.04 -2.17 -10.74
C PHE A 13 7.02 -0.72 -11.26
N ASN A 14 7.17 -0.49 -12.56
CA ASN A 14 7.24 0.83 -13.14
C ASN A 14 6.13 1.02 -14.19
N PRO A 15 4.88 1.26 -13.77
CA PRO A 15 3.80 1.63 -14.69
C PRO A 15 4.03 3.02 -15.31
N ASP A 16 3.36 3.32 -16.43
CA ASP A 16 3.57 4.54 -17.20
C ASP A 16 2.78 5.74 -16.67
N LYS A 17 1.74 5.49 -15.89
CA LYS A 17 0.85 6.53 -15.34
C LYS A 17 0.29 6.17 -13.96
N PRO A 18 -0.18 7.18 -13.19
CA PRO A 18 -0.88 6.94 -11.93
C PRO A 18 -2.11 6.04 -12.11
N ASN A 19 -2.46 5.32 -11.06
CA ASN A 19 -3.65 4.46 -10.98
C ASN A 19 -3.69 3.29 -11.99
N GLN A 20 -2.55 2.87 -12.53
CA GLN A 20 -2.44 1.63 -13.30
C GLN A 20 -2.19 0.41 -12.42
N VAL A 21 -1.32 0.57 -11.44
CA VAL A 21 -0.90 -0.52 -10.54
C VAL A 21 -0.83 -0.01 -9.13
N TRP A 22 -1.60 -0.62 -8.24
CA TRP A 22 -1.48 -0.43 -6.80
C TRP A 22 -0.94 -1.69 -6.15
N SER A 23 -0.12 -1.54 -5.11
CA SER A 23 0.33 -2.65 -4.28
C SER A 23 -0.03 -2.44 -2.83
N THR A 24 -0.26 -3.53 -2.11
CA THR A 24 -0.65 -3.50 -0.70
C THR A 24 0.07 -4.57 0.09
N ASP A 25 0.21 -4.32 1.37
CA ASP A 25 0.65 -5.30 2.35
C ASP A 25 0.29 -4.84 3.76
N PHE A 26 0.50 -5.72 4.73
CA PHE A 26 0.36 -5.44 6.16
C PHE A 26 1.71 -5.38 6.85
N THR A 27 1.78 -4.56 7.88
CA THR A 27 2.85 -4.67 8.87
C THR A 27 2.27 -4.52 10.28
N TYR A 28 3.01 -4.98 11.29
CA TYR A 28 2.61 -4.83 12.69
C TYR A 28 3.56 -3.90 13.45
N ILE A 29 3.02 -3.22 14.44
CA ILE A 29 3.71 -2.25 15.29
C ILE A 29 3.40 -2.58 16.74
N SER A 30 4.42 -2.74 17.57
CA SER A 30 4.25 -3.01 19.00
C SER A 30 3.75 -1.78 19.75
N ILE A 31 2.74 -1.98 20.60
CA ILE A 31 2.19 -0.96 21.51
C ILE A 31 2.30 -1.39 22.98
N GLY A 32 3.28 -2.23 23.30
CA GLY A 32 3.53 -2.76 24.61
C GLY A 32 3.82 -4.26 24.62
N TYR A 33 3.96 -4.83 25.79
CA TYR A 33 4.29 -6.23 25.93
C TYR A 33 3.21 -7.13 25.28
N LYS A 34 3.60 -7.88 24.24
CA LYS A 34 2.72 -8.76 23.47
C LYS A 34 1.46 -8.09 22.90
N LYS A 35 1.47 -6.76 22.76
CA LYS A 35 0.36 -6.00 22.15
C LYS A 35 0.81 -5.37 20.84
N TYR A 36 0.00 -5.51 19.81
CA TYR A 36 0.30 -5.02 18.48
C TYR A 36 -0.89 -4.28 17.88
N VAL A 37 -0.58 -3.37 16.99
CA VAL A 37 -1.51 -2.82 16.01
C VAL A 37 -0.99 -3.15 14.61
N TYR A 38 -1.90 -3.23 13.66
CA TYR A 38 -1.61 -3.60 12.29
C TYR A 38 -1.88 -2.43 11.37
N LEU A 39 -0.94 -2.18 10.49
CA LEU A 39 -1.02 -1.15 9.46
C LEU A 39 -1.21 -1.85 8.11
N CYS A 40 -2.27 -1.50 7.41
CA CYS A 40 -2.44 -1.79 5.99
C CYS A 40 -2.15 -0.52 5.19
N ALA A 41 -1.36 -0.62 4.14
CA ALA A 41 -1.04 0.49 3.26
C ALA A 41 -1.20 0.10 1.80
N ILE A 42 -1.61 1.06 0.97
CA ILE A 42 -1.70 0.91 -0.49
C ILE A 42 -0.83 1.97 -1.13
N LEU A 43 0.07 1.52 -2.01
CA LEU A 43 0.96 2.37 -2.78
C LEU A 43 0.57 2.37 -4.26
N ASP A 44 0.60 3.54 -4.88
CA ASP A 44 0.60 3.67 -6.34
C ASP A 44 2.02 3.44 -6.87
N LEU A 45 2.21 2.41 -7.68
CA LEU A 45 3.54 2.03 -8.14
C LEU A 45 4.12 2.99 -9.18
N TYR A 46 3.32 3.87 -9.80
CA TYR A 46 3.83 4.91 -10.69
C TYR A 46 4.70 5.92 -9.92
N SER A 47 4.17 6.44 -8.83
CA SER A 47 4.80 7.53 -8.07
C SER A 47 5.46 7.07 -6.78
N ARG A 48 5.25 5.82 -6.36
CA ARG A 48 5.58 5.30 -5.03
C ARG A 48 4.77 5.95 -3.90
N LYS A 49 3.73 6.72 -4.23
CA LYS A 49 2.88 7.40 -3.27
C LYS A 49 2.09 6.42 -2.42
N CYS A 50 2.12 6.58 -1.11
CA CYS A 50 1.18 5.92 -0.23
C CYS A 50 -0.17 6.64 -0.33
N ILE A 51 -1.12 6.05 -1.04
CA ILE A 51 -2.41 6.67 -1.37
C ILE A 51 -3.48 6.44 -0.30
N ALA A 52 -3.37 5.33 0.43
CA ALA A 52 -4.25 5.02 1.54
C ALA A 52 -3.52 4.16 2.58
N TRP A 53 -3.86 4.36 3.83
CA TRP A 53 -3.40 3.55 4.94
C TRP A 53 -4.39 3.59 6.10
N LYS A 54 -4.49 2.50 6.84
CA LYS A 54 -5.30 2.40 8.06
C LYS A 54 -4.64 1.52 9.11
N LEU A 55 -4.93 1.80 10.36
CA LEU A 55 -4.50 1.05 11.53
C LEU A 55 -5.68 0.33 12.18
N SER A 56 -5.43 -0.86 12.71
CA SER A 56 -6.40 -1.64 13.49
C SER A 56 -5.70 -2.46 14.56
N HIS A 57 -6.43 -2.82 15.59
CA HIS A 57 -6.00 -3.84 16.57
C HIS A 57 -6.09 -5.27 16.01
N ARG A 58 -6.68 -5.46 14.82
CA ARG A 58 -6.86 -6.76 14.17
C ARG A 58 -6.34 -6.72 12.75
N MET A 59 -5.62 -7.76 12.36
CA MET A 59 -5.19 -7.99 10.98
C MET A 59 -6.23 -8.88 10.31
N ASP A 60 -7.32 -8.30 9.89
CA ASP A 60 -8.46 -9.00 9.30
C ASP A 60 -8.85 -8.45 7.91
N ALA A 61 -9.81 -9.10 7.27
CA ALA A 61 -10.32 -8.69 5.98
C ALA A 61 -10.96 -7.29 6.03
N LYS A 62 -11.55 -6.90 7.18
CA LYS A 62 -12.13 -5.58 7.34
C LYS A 62 -11.09 -4.47 7.18
N LEU A 63 -9.90 -4.63 7.78
CA LEU A 63 -8.82 -3.66 7.64
C LEU A 63 -8.38 -3.53 6.17
N ALA A 64 -8.28 -4.64 5.43
CA ALA A 64 -7.96 -4.62 4.01
C ALA A 64 -9.05 -3.91 3.19
N CYS A 65 -10.32 -4.24 3.42
CA CYS A 65 -11.47 -3.61 2.77
C CYS A 65 -11.53 -2.11 3.02
N ASP A 66 -11.48 -1.69 4.29
CA ASP A 66 -11.53 -0.28 4.69
C ASP A 66 -10.39 0.54 4.07
N THR A 67 -9.20 -0.08 3.88
CA THR A 67 -8.05 0.60 3.26
C THR A 67 -8.22 0.71 1.74
N LEU A 68 -8.74 -0.34 1.08
CA LEU A 68 -9.01 -0.30 -0.36
C LEU A 68 -10.12 0.69 -0.69
N GLU A 69 -11.22 0.70 0.06
CA GLU A 69 -12.31 1.66 -0.11
C GLU A 69 -11.81 3.11 0.08
N LEU A 70 -10.94 3.36 1.06
CA LEU A 70 -10.32 4.67 1.25
C LEU A 70 -9.50 5.07 0.02
N ALA A 71 -8.73 4.16 -0.58
CA ALA A 71 -7.97 4.43 -1.79
C ALA A 71 -8.89 4.77 -2.98
N LEU A 72 -9.93 3.96 -3.19
CA LEU A 72 -10.91 4.17 -4.27
C LEU A 72 -11.68 5.50 -4.12
N ASN A 73 -11.99 5.91 -2.90
CA ASN A 73 -12.64 7.19 -2.63
C ASN A 73 -11.71 8.41 -2.88
N LYS A 74 -10.40 8.24 -2.70
CA LYS A 74 -9.42 9.31 -2.91
C LYS A 74 -8.96 9.43 -4.37
N ARG A 75 -9.12 8.39 -5.17
CA ARG A 75 -8.53 8.28 -6.50
C ARG A 75 -9.57 8.02 -7.57
N LYS A 76 -9.56 8.83 -8.62
CA LYS A 76 -10.33 8.55 -9.82
C LYS A 76 -9.53 7.58 -10.70
N VAL A 77 -9.96 6.32 -10.73
CA VAL A 77 -9.35 5.29 -11.58
C VAL A 77 -10.01 5.34 -12.95
N GLU A 78 -9.21 5.59 -13.98
CA GLU A 78 -9.65 5.55 -15.37
C GLU A 78 -8.99 4.37 -16.08
N GLY A 79 -9.81 3.48 -16.61
CA GLY A 79 -9.34 2.23 -17.24
C GLY A 79 -9.09 1.10 -16.26
N THR A 80 -8.18 0.20 -16.60
CA THR A 80 -7.91 -1.02 -15.81
C THR A 80 -6.90 -0.74 -14.70
N LEU A 81 -7.29 -1.03 -13.46
CA LEU A 81 -6.40 -1.04 -12.31
C LEU A 81 -5.94 -2.46 -12.01
N LEU A 82 -4.63 -2.67 -11.92
CA LEU A 82 -4.03 -3.88 -11.39
C LEU A 82 -3.74 -3.66 -9.89
N PHE A 83 -4.34 -4.49 -9.04
CA PHE A 83 -4.12 -4.46 -7.59
C PHE A 83 -3.30 -5.68 -7.18
N HIS A 84 -2.12 -5.46 -6.61
CA HIS A 84 -1.20 -6.52 -6.23
C HIS A 84 -1.12 -6.69 -4.70
N SER A 85 -1.27 -7.92 -4.24
CA SER A 85 -1.15 -8.30 -2.84
C SER A 85 -0.39 -9.63 -2.67
N ASP A 86 -0.04 -9.96 -1.45
CA ASP A 86 0.31 -11.34 -1.10
C ASP A 86 -0.92 -12.26 -1.14
N GLN A 87 -0.71 -13.54 -0.83
CA GLN A 87 -1.78 -14.53 -0.76
C GLN A 87 -2.44 -14.62 0.62
N GLY A 88 -2.35 -13.58 1.45
CA GLY A 88 -2.97 -13.54 2.76
C GLY A 88 -4.48 -13.82 2.73
N ALA A 89 -4.99 -14.45 3.78
CA ALA A 89 -6.41 -14.80 3.88
C ALA A 89 -7.31 -13.55 3.80
N GLN A 90 -6.83 -12.41 4.27
CA GLN A 90 -7.51 -11.12 4.24
C GLN A 90 -7.85 -10.67 2.82
N PHE A 91 -6.91 -10.85 1.87
CA PHE A 91 -7.08 -10.48 0.46
C PHE A 91 -7.86 -11.52 -0.34
N LYS A 92 -8.06 -12.73 0.21
CA LYS A 92 -8.88 -13.81 -0.37
C LYS A 92 -10.29 -13.87 0.20
N ALA A 93 -10.59 -13.06 1.21
CA ALA A 93 -11.89 -12.99 1.84
C ALA A 93 -12.99 -12.59 0.85
N ARG A 94 -14.21 -13.09 1.06
CA ARG A 94 -15.33 -12.84 0.16
C ARG A 94 -15.66 -11.35 0.04
N GLU A 95 -15.68 -10.64 1.17
CA GLU A 95 -15.92 -9.20 1.22
C GLU A 95 -14.87 -8.40 0.46
N PHE A 96 -13.59 -8.78 0.53
CA PHE A 96 -12.53 -8.12 -0.22
C PHE A 96 -12.66 -8.35 -1.72
N ARG A 97 -12.89 -9.61 -2.12
CA ARG A 97 -13.13 -9.95 -3.54
C ARG A 97 -14.33 -9.20 -4.11
N LYS A 98 -15.39 -9.03 -3.31
CA LYS A 98 -16.56 -8.26 -3.76
C LYS A 98 -16.19 -6.82 -4.13
N ILE A 99 -15.35 -6.14 -3.35
CA ILE A 99 -14.89 -4.78 -3.69
C ILE A 99 -14.06 -4.79 -4.98
N ILE A 100 -13.17 -5.77 -5.15
CA ILE A 100 -12.38 -5.97 -6.35
C ILE A 100 -13.27 -6.11 -7.59
N ASP A 101 -14.27 -7.00 -7.51
CA ASP A 101 -15.19 -7.31 -8.62
C ASP A 101 -16.12 -6.12 -8.93
N ASP A 102 -16.71 -5.50 -7.91
CA ASP A 102 -17.62 -4.34 -8.06
C ASP A 102 -16.93 -3.13 -8.73
N ASN A 103 -15.61 -3.03 -8.60
CA ASN A 103 -14.81 -1.93 -9.19
C ASN A 103 -14.03 -2.36 -10.46
N ASN A 104 -14.26 -3.55 -11.00
CA ASN A 104 -13.57 -4.09 -12.17
C ASN A 104 -12.04 -4.06 -12.04
N ILE A 105 -11.50 -4.35 -10.87
CA ILE A 105 -10.08 -4.36 -10.56
C ILE A 105 -9.49 -5.73 -10.90
N MET A 106 -8.33 -5.76 -11.54
CA MET A 106 -7.58 -7.00 -11.76
C MET A 106 -6.74 -7.31 -10.52
N HIS A 107 -7.02 -8.42 -9.84
CA HIS A 107 -6.26 -8.82 -8.66
C HIS A 107 -5.09 -9.73 -9.02
N SER A 108 -3.89 -9.26 -8.73
CA SER A 108 -2.62 -9.98 -8.88
C SER A 108 -2.10 -10.45 -7.53
N PHE A 109 -1.54 -11.65 -7.47
CA PHE A 109 -1.02 -12.21 -6.22
C PHE A 109 0.46 -12.56 -6.35
N SER A 110 1.25 -12.25 -5.31
CA SER A 110 2.62 -12.72 -5.19
C SER A 110 2.69 -14.25 -5.22
N LYS A 111 3.75 -14.78 -5.81
CA LYS A 111 4.02 -16.21 -5.72
C LYS A 111 4.46 -16.58 -4.30
N PRO A 112 3.98 -17.71 -3.73
CA PRO A 112 4.43 -18.16 -2.43
C PRO A 112 5.96 -18.33 -2.41
N GLY A 113 6.63 -17.74 -1.41
CA GLY A 113 8.07 -17.84 -1.25
C GLY A 113 8.91 -16.94 -2.16
N TYR A 114 8.29 -16.01 -2.91
CA TYR A 114 8.99 -15.02 -3.73
C TYR A 114 8.89 -13.63 -3.11
N PRO A 115 9.85 -13.24 -2.23
CA PRO A 115 9.77 -11.97 -1.51
C PRO A 115 9.87 -10.74 -2.42
N TYR A 116 10.45 -10.88 -3.60
CA TYR A 116 10.63 -9.78 -4.55
C TYR A 116 9.34 -9.34 -5.26
N ASP A 117 8.28 -10.14 -5.17
CA ASP A 117 7.02 -9.84 -5.87
C ASP A 117 6.29 -8.62 -5.28
N ASN A 118 6.58 -8.22 -4.01
CA ASN A 118 6.01 -7.04 -3.35
C ASN A 118 7.09 -6.09 -2.80
N ALA A 119 8.24 -6.06 -3.44
CA ALA A 119 9.44 -5.37 -2.96
C ALA A 119 9.24 -3.87 -2.67
N VAL A 120 8.39 -3.18 -3.44
CA VAL A 120 8.14 -1.74 -3.25
C VAL A 120 7.42 -1.47 -1.94
N THR A 121 6.37 -2.23 -1.64
CA THR A 121 5.60 -2.09 -0.39
C THR A 121 6.42 -2.54 0.83
N GLU A 122 7.19 -3.61 0.69
CA GLU A 122 8.12 -4.05 1.73
C GLU A 122 9.18 -2.99 2.05
N ALA A 123 9.76 -2.36 1.03
CA ALA A 123 10.70 -1.27 1.21
C ALA A 123 10.06 -0.06 1.92
N PHE A 124 8.83 0.29 1.55
CA PHE A 124 8.07 1.34 2.23
C PHE A 124 7.93 1.07 3.73
N PHE A 125 7.49 -0.12 4.12
CA PHE A 125 7.35 -0.49 5.53
C PHE A 125 8.70 -0.52 6.27
N LYS A 126 9.76 -1.01 5.62
CA LYS A 126 11.11 -1.01 6.18
C LYS A 126 11.56 0.40 6.54
N TYR A 127 11.37 1.36 5.63
CA TYR A 127 11.77 2.74 5.87
C TYR A 127 10.87 3.45 6.89
N LEU A 128 9.55 3.24 6.86
CA LEU A 128 8.64 3.75 7.89
C LEU A 128 9.07 3.28 9.28
N LYS A 129 9.31 1.97 9.44
CA LYS A 129 9.74 1.41 10.72
C LYS A 129 11.09 1.96 11.15
N HIS A 130 12.08 1.96 10.26
CA HIS A 130 13.43 2.39 10.59
C HIS A 130 13.53 3.88 10.92
N ARG A 131 12.85 4.72 10.15
CA ARG A 131 12.96 6.18 10.27
C ARG A 131 12.06 6.77 11.35
N GLN A 132 10.91 6.18 11.61
CA GLN A 132 9.90 6.74 12.52
C GLN A 132 9.55 5.79 13.66
N ILE A 133 9.00 4.61 13.34
CA ILE A 133 8.31 3.76 14.31
C ILE A 133 9.28 3.17 15.35
N ASN A 134 10.40 2.60 14.93
CA ASN A 134 11.34 1.89 15.82
C ASN A 134 12.14 2.82 16.76
N ARG A 135 11.97 4.13 16.62
CA ARG A 135 12.65 5.14 17.46
C ARG A 135 11.90 5.46 18.74
N LYS A 136 10.67 4.97 18.88
CA LYS A 136 9.76 5.28 19.98
C LYS A 136 9.15 4.01 20.57
N LYS A 137 8.66 4.15 21.81
CA LYS A 137 7.82 3.14 22.45
C LYS A 137 6.39 3.65 22.49
N TYR A 138 5.47 2.88 21.93
CA TYR A 138 4.05 3.25 21.89
C TYR A 138 3.28 2.58 23.01
N GLN A 139 2.27 3.26 23.54
CA GLN A 139 1.37 2.75 24.57
C GLN A 139 -0.05 2.51 24.04
N ASN A 140 -0.38 3.09 22.88
CA ASN A 140 -1.70 2.96 22.27
C ASN A 140 -1.65 3.25 20.76
N ILE A 141 -2.74 2.90 20.08
CA ILE A 141 -2.89 3.05 18.63
C ILE A 141 -2.87 4.51 18.17
N LYS A 142 -3.35 5.47 19.02
CA LYS A 142 -3.43 6.89 18.65
C LYS A 142 -2.04 7.48 18.44
N LEU A 143 -1.07 7.13 19.27
CA LEU A 143 0.32 7.58 19.11
C LEU A 143 0.96 7.01 17.85
N VAL A 144 0.68 5.74 17.53
CA VAL A 144 1.12 5.13 16.27
C VAL A 144 0.50 5.85 15.07
N GLN A 145 -0.78 6.19 15.16
CA GLN A 145 -1.49 6.91 14.10
C GLN A 145 -0.90 8.29 13.81
N LEU A 146 -0.55 9.04 14.86
CA LEU A 146 0.11 10.34 14.70
C LEU A 146 1.46 10.22 14.01
N ASP A 147 2.27 9.25 14.39
CA ASP A 147 3.59 9.03 13.78
C ASP A 147 3.50 8.49 12.35
N CYS A 148 2.54 7.61 12.07
CA CYS A 148 2.26 7.18 10.69
C CYS A 148 1.81 8.36 9.83
N PHE A 149 0.94 9.22 10.33
CA PHE A 149 0.49 10.42 9.63
C PHE A 149 1.67 11.36 9.33
N GLU A 150 2.48 11.67 10.35
CA GLU A 150 3.66 12.52 10.20
C GLU A 150 4.64 11.98 9.18
N TYR A 151 4.92 10.67 9.23
CA TYR A 151 5.83 10.06 8.28
C TYR A 151 5.23 9.95 6.87
N ILE A 152 4.00 9.46 6.73
CA ILE A 152 3.43 9.14 5.42
C ILE A 152 2.93 10.39 4.71
N GLU A 153 2.08 11.17 5.38
CA GLU A 153 1.42 12.32 4.74
C GLU A 153 2.35 13.53 4.68
N ASN A 154 3.05 13.84 5.78
CA ASN A 154 3.89 15.04 5.80
C ASN A 154 5.26 14.81 5.17
N PHE A 155 5.94 13.70 5.47
CA PHE A 155 7.32 13.49 5.00
C PHE A 155 7.40 12.66 3.72
N TYR A 156 6.91 11.41 3.73
CA TYR A 156 7.14 10.45 2.65
C TYR A 156 6.56 10.92 1.31
N ASN A 157 5.31 11.32 1.29
CA ASN A 157 4.65 11.74 0.05
C ASN A 157 5.12 13.11 -0.45
N ASN A 158 5.52 14.04 0.46
CA ASN A 158 5.83 15.43 0.13
C ASN A 158 7.32 15.75 0.02
N TYR A 159 8.17 15.11 0.82
CA TYR A 159 9.56 15.51 0.94
C TYR A 159 10.58 14.40 0.67
N ASN A 160 10.17 13.12 0.67
CA ASN A 160 11.10 12.03 0.47
C ASN A 160 11.34 11.78 -1.03
N PRO A 161 12.55 12.08 -1.56
CA PRO A 161 12.86 11.81 -2.95
C PRO A 161 13.07 10.31 -3.19
N HIS A 162 12.70 9.85 -4.37
CA HIS A 162 12.85 8.46 -4.78
C HIS A 162 13.72 8.32 -6.02
N THR A 163 14.66 7.38 -6.01
CA THR A 163 15.50 7.08 -7.20
C THR A 163 14.62 6.65 -8.38
N ALA A 164 13.60 5.82 -8.15
CA ALA A 164 12.64 5.42 -9.18
C ALA A 164 11.85 6.58 -9.79
N ASN A 165 11.82 7.73 -9.11
CA ASN A 165 11.18 8.96 -9.59
C ASN A 165 12.20 9.99 -10.09
N LEU A 166 13.44 9.57 -10.38
CA LEU A 166 14.52 10.46 -10.78
C LEU A 166 14.78 11.60 -9.76
N GLY A 167 14.63 11.30 -8.46
CA GLY A 167 14.84 12.25 -7.38
C GLY A 167 13.61 13.09 -7.01
N LEU A 168 12.47 12.92 -7.71
CA LEU A 168 11.22 13.57 -7.33
C LEU A 168 10.57 12.86 -6.14
N THR A 169 9.82 13.63 -5.36
CA THR A 169 8.92 13.07 -4.35
C THR A 169 7.71 12.41 -5.02
N PRO A 170 6.98 11.52 -4.33
CA PRO A 170 5.75 10.95 -4.87
C PRO A 170 4.75 11.99 -5.38
N ASN A 171 4.52 13.05 -4.60
CA ASN A 171 3.59 14.11 -5.00
C ASN A 171 4.09 14.88 -6.23
N GLN A 172 5.36 15.28 -6.27
CA GLN A 172 5.93 15.98 -7.42
C GLN A 172 5.83 15.16 -8.71
N LYS A 173 6.06 13.84 -8.63
CA LYS A 173 5.92 12.99 -9.82
C LYS A 173 4.50 12.96 -10.35
N GLU A 174 3.49 12.87 -9.48
CA GLU A 174 2.09 12.90 -9.88
C GLU A 174 1.67 14.28 -10.42
N GLU A 175 2.09 15.36 -9.77
CA GLU A 175 1.83 16.72 -10.20
C GLU A 175 2.38 16.96 -11.62
N ASN A 176 3.61 16.52 -11.87
CA ASN A 176 4.21 16.64 -13.21
C ASN A 176 3.41 15.86 -14.26
N TYR A 177 2.94 14.66 -13.95
CA TYR A 177 2.10 13.89 -14.86
C TYR A 177 0.79 14.60 -15.16
N PHE A 178 0.04 15.01 -14.13
CA PHE A 178 -1.26 15.64 -14.31
C PHE A 178 -1.17 17.02 -14.96
N ASN A 179 -0.08 17.76 -14.78
CA ASN A 179 0.14 19.03 -15.46
C ASN A 179 0.48 18.83 -16.94
N ALA A 180 1.14 17.73 -17.31
CA ALA A 180 1.49 17.44 -18.71
C ALA A 180 0.30 16.99 -19.57
N ILE A 181 -0.81 16.56 -18.98
CA ILE A 181 -2.01 16.07 -19.68
C ILE A 181 -3.18 17.09 -19.70
N LYS A 182 -2.99 18.28 -19.11
CA LYS A 182 -3.91 19.42 -19.19
C LYS A 182 -3.68 20.20 -20.48
#